data_a9b9e5609c9670a202a251c58c723cc7
#
_entry.id   a9b9e5609c9670a202a251c58c723cc7
#
_cell.length_a   1.000
_cell.length_b   1.000
_cell.length_c   1.000
_cell.angle_alpha   90.00
_cell.angle_beta   90.00
_cell.angle_gamma   90.00
#
_symmetry.space_group_name_H-M   'P 1'
#
loop_
_entity.id
_entity.type
_entity.pdbx_description
1 polymer ?
#
loop_
_entity_poly.entity_id
_entity_poly.type
_entity_poly.pdbx_seq_one_letter_code
_entity_poly.pdbx_strand_id
1 'polypeptide(L)'
;MEKKDIRVLALDLDGTLTNDQKVVTPATRAALDVAAAKGVTIVLASGRPTAGIMPLAKELGLDKKGGCILSYNGGAIIDCATGETLYRKQLDAKYVPQLCAFAREQGVVIITYNKQGVVTESPEDKWALKECFTCKLPMQKVEDLAAYVDYPICKMLITLDPARRDEVLEAGRKQFAGEIDLYPSSPFFIEAVPLGVAKDVSLGSLLESRGLTRDNLMACGDGLNDCSMIRFAGVGVAMQNAEPPVKEAADYVTVADNNHDGVAEAIEKFIF
;
A
#
# COMPACT_ATOMS: atom_id res chain seq x y z
N MET A 1 15.26 23.54 9.37
CA MET A 1 14.00 23.05 9.97
C MET A 1 14.27 22.74 11.45
N GLU A 2 13.36 23.12 12.34
CA GLU A 2 13.44 22.65 13.73
C GLU A 2 13.39 21.12 13.78
N LYS A 3 14.13 20.53 14.72
CA LYS A 3 14.15 19.08 14.90
C LYS A 3 12.78 18.63 15.43
N LYS A 4 12.03 17.89 14.62
CA LYS A 4 10.72 17.35 15.01
C LYS A 4 10.87 16.06 15.82
N ASP A 5 9.96 15.82 16.76
CA ASP A 5 9.90 14.58 17.54
C ASP A 5 9.21 13.48 16.71
N ILE A 6 9.95 12.84 15.81
CA ILE A 6 9.45 11.79 14.95
C ILE A 6 9.28 10.49 15.75
N ARG A 7 8.05 10.00 15.81
CA ARG A 7 7.64 8.78 16.51
C ARG A 7 7.16 7.67 15.58
N VAL A 8 6.74 8.05 14.37
CA VAL A 8 6.28 7.12 13.34
C VAL A 8 6.99 7.44 12.04
N LEU A 9 7.55 6.41 11.40
CA LEU A 9 8.17 6.47 10.07
C LEU A 9 7.38 5.58 9.11
N ALA A 10 6.62 6.18 8.20
CA ALA A 10 5.90 5.50 7.15
C ALA A 10 6.74 5.46 5.86
N LEU A 11 6.90 4.27 5.31
CA LEU A 11 7.75 4.02 4.14
C LEU A 11 6.95 3.30 3.07
N ASP A 12 6.85 3.89 1.87
CA ASP A 12 6.47 3.10 0.71
C ASP A 12 7.55 2.05 0.41
N LEU A 13 7.21 1.04 -0.38
CA LEU A 13 8.10 -0.09 -0.64
C LEU A 13 8.83 0.04 -1.97
N ASP A 14 8.08 0.03 -3.06
CA ASP A 14 8.63 -0.13 -4.41
C ASP A 14 9.09 1.21 -4.98
N GLY A 15 10.39 1.41 -5.13
CA GLY A 15 10.96 2.71 -5.53
C GLY A 15 11.29 3.63 -4.35
N THR A 16 11.01 3.19 -3.12
CA THR A 16 11.31 3.93 -1.88
C THR A 16 12.20 3.11 -0.96
N LEU A 17 11.64 2.18 -0.19
CA LEU A 17 12.38 1.37 0.78
C LEU A 17 13.25 0.30 0.10
N THR A 18 12.73 -0.30 -0.97
CA THR A 18 13.44 -1.34 -1.71
C THR A 18 14.08 -0.79 -2.98
N ASN A 19 15.25 -1.30 -3.30
CA ASN A 19 15.93 -1.02 -4.56
C ASN A 19 15.26 -1.75 -5.75
N ASP A 20 15.80 -1.60 -6.95
CA ASP A 20 15.25 -2.21 -8.17
C ASP A 20 15.28 -3.75 -8.14
N GLN A 21 16.15 -4.35 -7.31
CA GLN A 21 16.21 -5.79 -7.04
C GLN A 21 15.20 -6.24 -5.97
N LYS A 22 14.36 -5.32 -5.46
CA LYS A 22 13.37 -5.57 -4.40
C LYS A 22 13.99 -6.01 -3.07
N VAL A 23 15.15 -5.43 -2.75
CA VAL A 23 15.91 -5.69 -1.53
C VAL A 23 16.10 -4.38 -0.76
N VAL A 24 16.04 -4.44 0.56
CA VAL A 24 16.47 -3.34 1.43
C VAL A 24 17.98 -3.40 1.60
N THR A 25 18.64 -2.32 1.27
CA THR A 25 20.12 -2.24 1.34
C THR A 25 20.64 -2.36 2.78
N PRO A 26 21.87 -2.80 3.01
CA PRO A 26 22.44 -2.90 4.35
C PRO A 26 22.47 -1.57 5.12
N ALA A 27 22.76 -0.45 4.43
CA ALA A 27 22.80 0.87 5.08
C ALA A 27 21.40 1.33 5.48
N THR A 28 20.40 1.19 4.60
CA THR A 28 18.99 1.49 4.93
C THR A 28 18.49 0.61 6.08
N ARG A 29 18.83 -0.68 6.10
CA ARG A 29 18.48 -1.59 7.21
C ARG A 29 19.08 -1.11 8.52
N ALA A 30 20.38 -0.75 8.54
CA ALA A 30 21.04 -0.25 9.74
C ALA A 30 20.39 1.06 10.25
N ALA A 31 20.02 1.97 9.37
CA ALA A 31 19.31 3.20 9.73
C ALA A 31 17.94 2.92 10.35
N LEU A 32 17.17 1.95 9.79
CA LEU A 32 15.90 1.51 10.37
C LEU A 32 16.07 0.89 11.75
N ASP A 33 17.11 0.10 11.96
CA ASP A 33 17.40 -0.51 13.27
C ASP A 33 17.69 0.54 14.33
N VAL A 34 18.46 1.58 14.00
CA VAL A 34 18.73 2.70 14.90
C VAL A 34 17.47 3.51 15.17
N ALA A 35 16.64 3.79 14.15
CA ALA A 35 15.37 4.49 14.33
C ALA A 35 14.43 3.71 15.27
N ALA A 36 14.29 2.40 15.07
CA ALA A 36 13.48 1.53 15.92
C ALA A 36 14.03 1.49 17.37
N ALA A 37 15.35 1.44 17.57
CA ALA A 37 15.98 1.48 18.89
C ALA A 37 15.74 2.81 19.63
N LYS A 38 15.50 3.91 18.89
CA LYS A 38 15.07 5.20 19.44
C LYS A 38 13.57 5.29 19.73
N GLY A 39 12.83 4.20 19.54
CA GLY A 39 11.38 4.13 19.79
C GLY A 39 10.51 4.63 18.64
N VAL A 40 11.07 4.79 17.44
CA VAL A 40 10.29 5.14 16.23
C VAL A 40 9.59 3.88 15.70
N THR A 41 8.28 3.94 15.56
CA THR A 41 7.49 2.87 14.93
C THR A 41 7.68 2.92 13.41
N ILE A 42 8.16 1.83 12.84
CA ILE A 42 8.28 1.68 11.37
C ILE A 42 6.96 1.15 10.80
N VAL A 43 6.41 1.84 9.81
CA VAL A 43 5.19 1.44 9.08
C VAL A 43 5.54 1.18 7.61
N LEU A 44 5.38 -0.05 7.16
CA LEU A 44 5.51 -0.40 5.74
C LEU A 44 4.19 -0.08 5.04
N ALA A 45 4.17 0.93 4.19
CA ALA A 45 2.96 1.49 3.58
C ALA A 45 2.90 1.21 2.07
N SER A 46 2.09 0.24 1.64
CA SER A 46 2.05 -0.20 0.24
C SER A 46 0.64 -0.47 -0.29
N GLY A 47 0.48 -0.43 -1.61
CA GLY A 47 -0.72 -0.92 -2.31
C GLY A 47 -0.87 -2.44 -2.30
N ARG A 48 0.19 -3.17 -1.94
CA ARG A 48 0.19 -4.63 -1.87
C ARG A 48 -0.77 -5.13 -0.78
N PRO A 49 -1.31 -6.37 -0.93
CA PRO A 49 -2.04 -7.04 0.14
C PRO A 49 -1.12 -7.34 1.34
N THR A 50 -1.70 -7.42 2.53
CA THR A 50 -0.94 -7.66 3.79
C THR A 50 -0.01 -8.88 3.70
N ALA A 51 -0.49 -9.97 3.11
CA ALA A 51 0.29 -11.19 2.93
C ALA A 51 1.54 -10.98 2.04
N GLY A 52 1.48 -10.04 1.07
CA GLY A 52 2.60 -9.69 0.18
C GLY A 52 3.65 -8.78 0.85
N ILE A 53 3.32 -8.13 1.98
CA ILE A 53 4.24 -7.25 2.73
C ILE A 53 4.87 -8.00 3.92
N MET A 54 4.12 -8.92 4.52
CA MET A 54 4.51 -9.64 5.75
C MET A 54 5.90 -10.30 5.68
N PRO A 55 6.35 -10.93 4.57
CA PRO A 55 7.69 -11.48 4.48
C PRO A 55 8.80 -10.43 4.71
N LEU A 56 8.65 -9.25 4.11
CA LEU A 56 9.61 -8.16 4.29
C LEU A 56 9.55 -7.59 5.73
N ALA A 57 8.37 -7.44 6.31
CA ALA A 57 8.23 -7.01 7.69
C ALA A 57 8.95 -7.95 8.66
N LYS A 58 8.83 -9.26 8.47
CA LYS A 58 9.56 -10.29 9.25
C LYS A 58 11.06 -10.25 9.00
N GLU A 59 11.48 -10.08 7.75
CA GLU A 59 12.89 -9.93 7.39
C GLU A 59 13.55 -8.74 8.10
N LEU A 60 12.81 -7.62 8.23
CA LEU A 60 13.25 -6.43 8.96
C LEU A 60 13.09 -6.57 10.49
N GLY A 61 12.52 -7.67 10.97
CA GLY A 61 12.28 -7.93 12.39
C GLY A 61 11.24 -7.01 13.02
N LEU A 62 10.28 -6.48 12.23
CA LEU A 62 9.25 -5.55 12.72
C LEU A 62 8.27 -6.23 13.68
N ASP A 63 8.13 -7.54 13.59
CA ASP A 63 7.39 -8.37 14.55
C ASP A 63 7.97 -8.32 15.97
N LYS A 64 9.28 -8.02 16.11
CA LYS A 64 9.99 -7.90 17.39
C LYS A 64 10.22 -6.45 17.80
N LYS A 65 10.17 -5.51 16.86
CA LYS A 65 10.47 -4.09 17.05
C LYS A 65 9.22 -3.21 17.18
N GLY A 66 8.01 -3.80 17.12
CA GLY A 66 6.75 -3.04 17.25
C GLY A 66 6.36 -2.25 16.01
N GLY A 67 6.70 -2.74 14.81
CA GLY A 67 6.31 -2.14 13.54
C GLY A 67 4.91 -2.50 13.07
N CYS A 68 4.43 -1.82 12.03
CA CYS A 68 3.12 -2.04 11.42
C CYS A 68 3.22 -2.23 9.90
N ILE A 69 2.22 -2.90 9.33
CA ILE A 69 1.98 -2.94 7.88
C ILE A 69 0.73 -2.12 7.59
N LEU A 70 0.85 -1.13 6.71
CA LEU A 70 -0.24 -0.46 6.06
C LEU A 70 -0.37 -1.04 4.65
N SER A 71 -1.43 -1.78 4.39
CA SER A 71 -1.70 -2.49 3.14
C SER A 71 -2.86 -1.90 2.36
N TYR A 72 -2.99 -2.30 1.09
CA TYR A 72 -4.08 -1.87 0.21
C TYR A 72 -4.20 -0.35 0.08
N ASN A 73 -3.06 0.38 0.01
CA ASN A 73 -3.02 1.85 -0.06
C ASN A 73 -3.78 2.56 1.08
N GLY A 74 -3.82 1.97 2.27
CA GLY A 74 -4.55 2.50 3.43
C GLY A 74 -5.84 1.74 3.74
N GLY A 75 -6.08 0.59 3.11
CA GLY A 75 -7.24 -0.25 3.40
C GLY A 75 -7.17 -0.95 4.75
N ALA A 76 -5.96 -1.28 5.23
CA ALA A 76 -5.77 -1.89 6.54
C ALA A 76 -4.41 -1.54 7.16
N ILE A 77 -4.37 -1.47 8.51
CA ILE A 77 -3.13 -1.45 9.29
C ILE A 77 -3.12 -2.66 10.21
N ILE A 78 -2.02 -3.41 10.17
CA ILE A 78 -1.79 -4.62 10.95
C ILE A 78 -0.58 -4.42 11.84
N ASP A 79 -0.69 -4.72 13.11
CA ASP A 79 0.43 -4.83 14.03
C ASP A 79 1.28 -6.06 13.69
N CYS A 80 2.57 -5.87 13.48
CA CYS A 80 3.45 -6.96 13.04
C CYS A 80 3.72 -8.00 14.14
N ALA A 81 3.68 -7.60 15.42
CA ALA A 81 3.98 -8.47 16.54
C ALA A 81 2.80 -9.37 16.89
N THR A 82 1.59 -8.82 16.93
CA THR A 82 0.38 -9.51 17.36
C THR A 82 -0.44 -10.08 16.20
N GLY A 83 -0.31 -9.49 15.00
CA GLY A 83 -1.18 -9.76 13.87
C GLY A 83 -2.57 -9.10 14.00
N GLU A 84 -2.76 -8.26 15.02
CA GLU A 84 -4.00 -7.54 15.25
C GLU A 84 -4.25 -6.50 14.15
N THR A 85 -5.50 -6.35 13.76
CA THR A 85 -5.92 -5.31 12.85
C THR A 85 -6.20 -4.03 13.63
N LEU A 86 -5.30 -3.04 13.52
CA LEU A 86 -5.42 -1.74 14.18
C LEU A 86 -6.37 -0.79 13.45
N TYR A 87 -6.47 -0.94 12.13
CA TYR A 87 -7.36 -0.17 11.26
C TYR A 87 -7.81 -1.03 10.09
N ARG A 88 -9.08 -0.90 9.68
CA ARG A 88 -9.57 -1.50 8.44
C ARG A 88 -10.72 -0.70 7.86
N LYS A 89 -10.62 -0.42 6.57
CA LYS A 89 -11.71 0.10 5.75
C LYS A 89 -12.13 -1.01 4.79
N GLN A 90 -13.29 -1.61 5.06
CA GLN A 90 -13.82 -2.73 4.30
C GLN A 90 -14.61 -2.25 3.09
N LEU A 91 -14.48 -2.96 1.98
CA LEU A 91 -15.47 -2.90 0.90
C LEU A 91 -16.75 -3.58 1.40
N ASP A 92 -17.89 -2.88 1.30
CA ASP A 92 -19.17 -3.44 1.71
C ASP A 92 -19.45 -4.70 0.87
N ALA A 93 -19.83 -5.79 1.55
CA ALA A 93 -20.04 -7.11 0.93
C ALA A 93 -21.06 -7.09 -0.22
N LYS A 94 -22.02 -6.14 -0.20
CA LYS A 94 -22.99 -5.96 -1.29
C LYS A 94 -22.35 -5.66 -2.64
N TYR A 95 -21.13 -5.06 -2.66
CA TYR A 95 -20.43 -4.72 -3.90
C TYR A 95 -19.70 -5.90 -4.52
N VAL A 96 -19.43 -6.96 -3.78
CA VAL A 96 -18.71 -8.14 -4.32
C VAL A 96 -19.48 -8.76 -5.49
N PRO A 97 -20.76 -9.16 -5.36
CA PRO A 97 -21.52 -9.70 -6.49
C PRO A 97 -21.72 -8.67 -7.62
N GLN A 98 -21.86 -7.38 -7.28
CA GLN A 98 -22.04 -6.33 -8.29
C GLN A 98 -20.77 -6.14 -9.12
N LEU A 99 -19.60 -6.14 -8.50
CA LEU A 99 -18.31 -6.04 -9.20
C LEU A 99 -18.00 -7.30 -10.02
N CYS A 100 -18.35 -8.48 -9.52
CA CYS A 100 -18.25 -9.71 -10.31
C CYS A 100 -19.16 -9.68 -11.54
N ALA A 101 -20.40 -9.21 -11.41
CA ALA A 101 -21.33 -9.04 -12.53
C ALA A 101 -20.80 -8.02 -13.54
N PHE A 102 -20.32 -6.87 -13.07
CA PHE A 102 -19.68 -5.85 -13.91
C PHE A 102 -18.49 -6.42 -14.70
N ALA A 103 -17.60 -7.16 -14.03
CA ALA A 103 -16.45 -7.75 -14.72
C ALA A 103 -16.86 -8.73 -15.82
N ARG A 104 -17.88 -9.56 -15.57
CA ARG A 104 -18.44 -10.49 -16.57
C ARG A 104 -19.06 -9.73 -17.73
N GLU A 105 -19.83 -8.67 -17.48
CA GLU A 105 -20.44 -7.82 -18.51
C GLU A 105 -19.37 -7.13 -19.39
N GLN A 106 -18.30 -6.65 -18.77
CA GLN A 106 -17.19 -6.02 -19.50
C GLN A 106 -16.25 -7.04 -20.16
N GLY A 107 -16.42 -8.35 -19.93
CA GLY A 107 -15.54 -9.40 -20.44
C GLY A 107 -14.10 -9.26 -19.92
N VAL A 108 -13.95 -8.87 -18.66
CA VAL A 108 -12.67 -8.73 -17.95
C VAL A 108 -12.63 -9.66 -16.75
N VAL A 109 -11.42 -9.92 -16.21
CA VAL A 109 -11.24 -10.76 -15.03
C VAL A 109 -11.22 -9.88 -13.78
N ILE A 110 -11.74 -10.42 -12.68
CA ILE A 110 -11.68 -9.79 -11.37
C ILE A 110 -11.12 -10.76 -10.33
N ILE A 111 -10.28 -10.24 -9.44
CA ILE A 111 -9.65 -11.00 -8.37
C ILE A 111 -9.84 -10.29 -7.04
N THR A 112 -9.69 -11.01 -5.95
CA THR A 112 -9.53 -10.46 -4.60
C THR A 112 -8.49 -11.26 -3.82
N TYR A 113 -8.40 -11.03 -2.52
CA TYR A 113 -7.38 -11.64 -1.66
C TYR A 113 -8.04 -12.24 -0.43
N ASN A 114 -7.53 -13.39 -0.02
CA ASN A 114 -7.76 -13.94 1.30
C ASN A 114 -6.45 -13.93 2.11
N LYS A 115 -6.45 -14.58 3.28
CA LYS A 115 -5.25 -14.67 4.14
C LYS A 115 -4.09 -15.44 3.50
N GLN A 116 -4.37 -16.26 2.50
CA GLN A 116 -3.39 -17.16 1.87
C GLN A 116 -2.84 -16.59 0.56
N GLY A 117 -3.65 -15.86 -0.21
CA GLY A 117 -3.21 -15.35 -1.51
C GLY A 117 -4.31 -14.69 -2.34
N VAL A 118 -4.11 -14.73 -3.64
CA VAL A 118 -5.04 -14.22 -4.66
C VAL A 118 -6.15 -15.24 -4.88
N VAL A 119 -7.39 -14.79 -5.00
CA VAL A 119 -8.58 -15.62 -5.28
C VAL A 119 -9.22 -15.16 -6.59
N THR A 120 -9.51 -16.09 -7.49
CA THR A 120 -10.07 -15.81 -8.81
C THR A 120 -10.85 -17.00 -9.39
N GLU A 121 -11.78 -16.70 -10.31
CA GLU A 121 -12.43 -17.71 -11.16
C GLU A 121 -11.54 -18.12 -12.35
N SER A 122 -10.57 -17.26 -12.75
CA SER A 122 -9.74 -17.38 -13.95
C SER A 122 -8.25 -17.46 -13.61
N PRO A 123 -7.75 -18.60 -13.13
CA PRO A 123 -6.36 -18.73 -12.69
C PRO A 123 -5.33 -18.67 -13.84
N GLU A 124 -5.79 -18.81 -15.09
CA GLU A 124 -4.97 -18.69 -16.31
C GLU A 124 -4.79 -17.25 -16.79
N ASP A 125 -5.49 -16.27 -16.20
CA ASP A 125 -5.36 -14.87 -16.60
C ASP A 125 -3.94 -14.36 -16.38
N LYS A 126 -3.32 -13.85 -17.44
CA LYS A 126 -1.91 -13.43 -17.43
C LYS A 126 -1.63 -12.28 -16.44
N TRP A 127 -2.62 -11.44 -16.19
CA TRP A 127 -2.45 -10.29 -15.30
C TRP A 127 -2.71 -10.67 -13.84
N ALA A 128 -3.64 -11.60 -13.59
CA ALA A 128 -3.79 -12.22 -12.28
C ALA A 128 -2.52 -13.00 -11.88
N LEU A 129 -1.91 -13.74 -12.83
CA LEU A 129 -0.61 -14.38 -12.64
C LEU A 129 0.51 -13.35 -12.35
N LYS A 130 0.48 -12.20 -13.04
CA LYS A 130 1.44 -11.12 -12.79
C LYS A 130 1.28 -10.53 -11.39
N GLU A 131 0.05 -10.36 -10.88
CA GLU A 131 -0.19 -9.92 -9.50
C GLU A 131 0.38 -10.92 -8.49
N CYS A 132 0.14 -12.22 -8.70
CA CYS A 132 0.72 -13.28 -7.87
C CYS A 132 2.25 -13.24 -7.86
N PHE A 133 2.86 -13.06 -9.02
CA PHE A 133 4.31 -12.95 -9.13
C PHE A 133 4.86 -11.71 -8.41
N THR A 134 4.22 -10.55 -8.63
CA THR A 134 4.64 -9.28 -8.03
C THR A 134 4.51 -9.30 -6.50
N CYS A 135 3.41 -9.82 -5.99
CA CYS A 135 3.13 -9.89 -4.56
C CYS A 135 3.74 -11.14 -3.89
N LYS A 136 4.31 -12.07 -4.67
CA LYS A 136 4.83 -13.37 -4.22
C LYS A 136 3.75 -14.18 -3.47
N LEU A 137 2.55 -14.19 -4.00
CA LEU A 137 1.39 -14.86 -3.41
C LEU A 137 0.94 -16.05 -4.26
N PRO A 138 0.49 -17.14 -3.65
CA PRO A 138 -0.18 -18.22 -4.36
C PRO A 138 -1.54 -17.76 -4.90
N MET A 139 -2.05 -18.50 -5.87
CA MET A 139 -3.37 -18.29 -6.44
C MET A 139 -4.29 -19.44 -6.05
N GLN A 140 -5.52 -19.11 -5.68
CA GLN A 140 -6.60 -20.04 -5.41
C GLN A 140 -7.70 -19.86 -6.45
N LYS A 141 -8.02 -20.93 -7.19
CA LYS A 141 -9.18 -20.99 -8.07
C LYS A 141 -10.44 -21.23 -7.25
N VAL A 142 -11.52 -20.51 -7.58
CA VAL A 142 -12.90 -20.75 -7.08
C VAL A 142 -13.87 -20.81 -8.27
N GLU A 143 -15.01 -21.45 -8.06
CA GLU A 143 -16.02 -21.58 -9.11
C GLU A 143 -16.92 -20.33 -9.22
N ASP A 144 -17.21 -19.68 -8.09
CA ASP A 144 -17.98 -18.44 -8.00
C ASP A 144 -17.35 -17.52 -6.95
N LEU A 145 -16.72 -16.47 -7.40
CA LEU A 145 -16.02 -15.52 -6.54
C LEU A 145 -17.00 -14.75 -5.62
N ALA A 146 -18.18 -14.42 -6.14
CA ALA A 146 -19.18 -13.71 -5.39
C ALA A 146 -19.76 -14.53 -4.22
N ALA A 147 -19.96 -15.84 -4.46
CA ALA A 147 -20.42 -16.76 -3.42
C ALA A 147 -19.29 -17.14 -2.43
N TYR A 148 -18.04 -17.17 -2.90
CA TYR A 148 -16.89 -17.55 -2.07
C TYR A 148 -16.50 -16.48 -1.04
N VAL A 149 -16.66 -15.20 -1.36
CA VAL A 149 -16.24 -14.09 -0.50
C VAL A 149 -17.29 -13.82 0.58
N ASP A 150 -17.19 -14.54 1.69
CA ASP A 150 -18.01 -14.40 2.92
C ASP A 150 -17.23 -13.72 4.06
N TYR A 151 -16.08 -13.14 3.77
CA TYR A 151 -15.16 -12.51 4.72
C TYR A 151 -14.85 -11.04 4.32
N PRO A 152 -14.38 -10.22 5.29
CA PRO A 152 -14.03 -8.83 5.01
C PRO A 152 -12.87 -8.70 4.01
N ILE A 153 -13.08 -7.93 2.95
CA ILE A 153 -12.06 -7.56 1.98
C ILE A 153 -11.84 -6.05 1.95
N CYS A 154 -10.64 -5.62 1.59
CA CYS A 154 -10.30 -4.20 1.46
C CYS A 154 -10.39 -3.71 0.02
N LYS A 155 -10.22 -4.61 -0.97
CA LYS A 155 -10.29 -4.28 -2.39
C LYS A 155 -10.64 -5.49 -3.25
N MET A 156 -11.17 -5.22 -4.43
CA MET A 156 -11.12 -6.11 -5.59
C MET A 156 -10.24 -5.48 -6.68
N LEU A 157 -9.64 -6.30 -7.51
CA LEU A 157 -8.75 -5.87 -8.58
C LEU A 157 -9.26 -6.41 -9.91
N ILE A 158 -9.59 -5.51 -10.82
CA ILE A 158 -9.94 -5.86 -12.20
C ILE A 158 -8.66 -5.96 -13.01
N THR A 159 -8.50 -7.05 -13.73
CA THR A 159 -7.37 -7.32 -14.61
C THR A 159 -7.83 -7.30 -16.06
N LEU A 160 -7.11 -6.61 -16.95
CA LEU A 160 -7.57 -6.38 -18.31
C LEU A 160 -6.44 -6.04 -19.28
N ASP A 161 -6.74 -6.09 -20.58
CA ASP A 161 -5.84 -5.56 -21.60
C ASP A 161 -5.67 -4.03 -21.41
N PRO A 162 -4.43 -3.51 -21.39
CA PRO A 162 -4.17 -2.07 -21.28
C PRO A 162 -4.95 -1.19 -22.25
N ALA A 163 -5.21 -1.66 -23.45
CA ALA A 163 -5.97 -0.91 -24.48
C ALA A 163 -7.42 -0.66 -24.06
N ARG A 164 -7.98 -1.45 -23.13
CA ARG A 164 -9.37 -1.34 -22.66
C ARG A 164 -9.50 -0.61 -21.32
N ARG A 165 -8.38 -0.28 -20.68
CA ARG A 165 -8.38 0.23 -19.31
C ARG A 165 -9.27 1.46 -19.13
N ASP A 166 -9.13 2.46 -19.99
CA ASP A 166 -9.83 3.73 -19.81
C ASP A 166 -11.35 3.58 -20.09
N GLU A 167 -11.73 2.75 -21.07
CA GLU A 167 -13.13 2.39 -21.33
C GLU A 167 -13.78 1.70 -20.12
N VAL A 168 -13.16 0.66 -19.59
CA VAL A 168 -13.69 -0.11 -18.44
C VAL A 168 -13.69 0.74 -17.17
N LEU A 169 -12.67 1.57 -16.97
CA LEU A 169 -12.61 2.49 -15.83
C LEU A 169 -13.74 3.51 -15.85
N GLU A 170 -14.03 4.12 -17.01
CA GLU A 170 -15.12 5.08 -17.17
C GLU A 170 -16.48 4.42 -16.92
N ALA A 171 -16.71 3.23 -17.50
CA ALA A 171 -17.94 2.46 -17.28
C ALA A 171 -18.13 2.14 -15.79
N GLY A 172 -17.09 1.65 -15.11
CA GLY A 172 -17.13 1.34 -13.69
C GLY A 172 -17.38 2.57 -12.82
N ARG A 173 -16.69 3.69 -13.08
CA ARG A 173 -16.91 4.96 -12.37
C ARG A 173 -18.33 5.48 -12.53
N LYS A 174 -18.93 5.30 -13.68
CA LYS A 174 -20.34 5.68 -13.93
C LYS A 174 -21.30 4.79 -13.15
N GLN A 175 -21.08 3.46 -13.16
CA GLN A 175 -21.95 2.50 -12.50
C GLN A 175 -21.90 2.60 -10.97
N PHE A 176 -20.72 2.83 -10.40
CA PHE A 176 -20.49 2.86 -8.96
C PHE A 176 -20.24 4.27 -8.41
N ALA A 177 -20.72 5.30 -9.12
CA ALA A 177 -20.51 6.70 -8.75
C ALA A 177 -21.02 7.02 -7.34
N GLY A 178 -20.12 7.54 -6.48
CA GLY A 178 -20.46 7.91 -5.11
C GLY A 178 -20.62 6.73 -4.14
N GLU A 179 -20.33 5.50 -4.57
CA GLU A 179 -20.48 4.29 -3.76
C GLU A 179 -19.13 3.64 -3.42
N ILE A 180 -18.25 3.51 -4.41
CA ILE A 180 -16.87 3.02 -4.26
C ILE A 180 -15.94 3.82 -5.16
N ASP A 181 -14.65 3.78 -4.86
CA ASP A 181 -13.61 4.37 -5.71
C ASP A 181 -13.05 3.33 -6.70
N LEU A 182 -12.98 3.74 -7.96
CA LEU A 182 -12.24 3.00 -9.00
C LEU A 182 -11.12 3.86 -9.56
N TYR A 183 -9.90 3.33 -9.55
CA TYR A 183 -8.74 4.01 -10.10
C TYR A 183 -7.73 3.01 -10.72
N PRO A 184 -6.96 3.45 -11.73
CA PRO A 184 -5.92 2.62 -12.31
C PRO A 184 -4.71 2.59 -11.36
N SER A 185 -4.18 1.40 -11.07
CA SER A 185 -2.92 1.24 -10.32
C SER A 185 -1.77 0.76 -11.22
N SER A 186 -2.09 0.34 -12.44
CA SER A 186 -1.14 0.01 -13.50
C SER A 186 -1.85 0.05 -14.86
N PRO A 187 -1.12 -0.09 -15.99
CA PRO A 187 -1.76 -0.16 -17.31
C PRO A 187 -2.82 -1.26 -17.43
N PHE A 188 -2.71 -2.33 -16.68
CA PHE A 188 -3.54 -3.54 -16.76
C PHE A 188 -4.34 -3.83 -15.49
N PHE A 189 -4.39 -2.90 -14.52
CA PHE A 189 -5.12 -3.03 -13.26
C PHE A 189 -6.02 -1.83 -12.99
N ILE A 190 -7.28 -2.11 -12.58
CA ILE A 190 -8.18 -1.14 -11.96
C ILE A 190 -8.52 -1.65 -10.56
N GLU A 191 -8.25 -0.85 -9.56
CA GLU A 191 -8.60 -1.12 -8.17
C GLU A 191 -10.03 -0.67 -7.89
N ALA A 192 -10.82 -1.52 -7.24
CA ALA A 192 -12.13 -1.19 -6.68
C ALA A 192 -12.03 -1.25 -5.15
N VAL A 193 -12.18 -0.11 -4.51
CA VAL A 193 -11.95 0.09 -3.07
C VAL A 193 -13.08 0.89 -2.43
N PRO A 194 -13.27 0.84 -1.10
CA PRO A 194 -14.17 1.75 -0.40
C PRO A 194 -13.82 3.22 -0.67
N LEU A 195 -14.83 4.10 -0.68
CA LEU A 195 -14.62 5.54 -0.83
C LEU A 195 -13.60 6.08 0.18
N GLY A 196 -12.66 6.90 -0.31
CA GLY A 196 -11.70 7.62 0.52
C GLY A 196 -10.71 6.70 1.24
N VAL A 197 -10.32 5.58 0.64
CA VAL A 197 -9.14 4.82 1.04
C VAL A 197 -7.91 5.58 0.60
N ALA A 198 -7.06 5.96 1.56
CA ALA A 198 -5.80 6.63 1.28
C ALA A 198 -4.81 6.39 2.43
N LYS A 199 -3.50 6.45 2.13
CA LYS A 199 -2.45 6.19 3.12
C LYS A 199 -2.48 7.17 4.28
N ASP A 200 -2.76 8.45 4.04
CA ASP A 200 -2.86 9.50 5.07
C ASP A 200 -4.03 9.27 6.03
N VAL A 201 -5.19 8.85 5.53
CA VAL A 201 -6.37 8.59 6.36
C VAL A 201 -6.11 7.50 7.39
N SER A 202 -5.53 6.39 6.97
CA SER A 202 -5.20 5.28 7.87
C SER A 202 -4.03 5.61 8.80
N LEU A 203 -3.01 6.35 8.33
CA LEU A 203 -1.94 6.86 9.19
C LEU A 203 -2.47 7.83 10.24
N GLY A 204 -3.40 8.72 9.88
CA GLY A 204 -4.09 9.60 10.83
C GLY A 204 -4.76 8.83 11.96
N SER A 205 -5.52 7.78 11.62
CA SER A 205 -6.15 6.90 12.61
C SER A 205 -5.13 6.17 13.50
N LEU A 206 -4.00 5.70 12.93
CA LEU A 206 -2.94 5.08 13.71
C LEU A 206 -2.31 6.07 14.70
N LEU A 207 -2.02 7.30 14.26
CA LEU A 207 -1.47 8.34 15.12
C LEU A 207 -2.42 8.68 16.26
N GLU A 208 -3.70 8.91 15.95
CA GLU A 208 -4.73 9.22 16.94
C GLU A 208 -4.86 8.13 18.00
N SER A 209 -4.87 6.85 17.60
CA SER A 209 -4.93 5.71 18.52
C SER A 209 -3.75 5.64 19.50
N ARG A 210 -2.63 6.31 19.16
CA ARG A 210 -1.40 6.38 19.98
C ARG A 210 -1.21 7.72 20.70
N GLY A 211 -2.19 8.63 20.63
CA GLY A 211 -2.09 9.97 21.19
C GLY A 211 -1.05 10.86 20.49
N LEU A 212 -0.74 10.55 19.23
CA LEU A 212 0.22 11.29 18.40
C LEU A 212 -0.51 12.17 17.39
N THR A 213 0.22 13.12 16.82
CA THR A 213 -0.27 14.01 15.76
C THR A 213 0.54 13.81 14.47
N ARG A 214 0.11 14.43 13.38
CA ARG A 214 0.86 14.46 12.13
C ARG A 214 2.31 14.95 12.28
N ASP A 215 2.58 15.83 13.26
CA ASP A 215 3.92 16.35 13.51
C ASP A 215 4.91 15.30 14.02
N ASN A 216 4.40 14.17 14.52
CA ASN A 216 5.19 13.02 14.94
C ASN A 216 5.43 12.01 13.80
N LEU A 217 4.92 12.28 12.60
CA LEU A 217 5.04 11.40 11.42
C LEU A 217 6.09 11.92 10.45
N MET A 218 7.01 11.06 10.06
CA MET A 218 7.79 11.19 8.84
C MET A 218 7.28 10.17 7.82
N ALA A 219 7.07 10.59 6.57
CA ALA A 219 6.62 9.71 5.49
C ALA A 219 7.54 9.83 4.28
N CYS A 220 7.99 8.70 3.72
CA CYS A 220 8.81 8.64 2.51
C CYS A 220 8.06 7.89 1.40
N GLY A 221 8.13 8.41 0.17
CA GLY A 221 7.45 7.81 -0.99
C GLY A 221 8.01 8.33 -2.31
N ASP A 222 7.59 7.71 -3.42
CA ASP A 222 8.01 8.08 -4.77
C ASP A 222 6.87 8.12 -5.79
N GLY A 223 5.77 7.41 -5.55
CA GLY A 223 4.63 7.30 -6.46
C GLY A 223 3.46 8.23 -6.13
N LEU A 224 2.55 8.43 -7.09
CA LEU A 224 1.37 9.30 -6.92
C LEU A 224 0.47 8.91 -5.75
N ASN A 225 0.41 7.61 -5.41
CA ASN A 225 -0.33 7.09 -4.26
C ASN A 225 0.28 7.49 -2.91
N ASP A 226 1.50 8.06 -2.90
CA ASP A 226 2.18 8.53 -1.70
C ASP A 226 1.95 10.02 -1.44
N CYS A 227 1.50 10.78 -2.43
CA CYS A 227 1.30 12.22 -2.32
C CYS A 227 0.46 12.61 -1.10
N SER A 228 -0.57 11.83 -0.79
CA SER A 228 -1.46 12.12 0.34
C SER A 228 -0.73 11.97 1.67
N MET A 229 0.01 10.88 1.90
CA MET A 229 0.75 10.67 3.14
C MET A 229 1.93 11.64 3.29
N ILE A 230 2.59 11.99 2.18
CA ILE A 230 3.70 12.96 2.17
C ILE A 230 3.21 14.35 2.58
N ARG A 231 2.10 14.85 2.00
CA ARG A 231 1.49 16.13 2.40
C ARG A 231 0.94 16.13 3.82
N PHE A 232 0.45 14.99 4.27
CA PHE A 232 -0.11 14.84 5.61
C PHE A 232 0.96 14.85 6.69
N ALA A 233 2.09 14.21 6.46
CA ALA A 233 3.16 14.04 7.44
C ALA A 233 3.70 15.37 7.96
N GLY A 234 4.21 15.35 9.20
CA GLY A 234 4.98 16.48 9.75
C GLY A 234 6.32 16.68 9.02
N VAL A 235 6.89 15.58 8.49
CA VAL A 235 8.03 15.59 7.56
C VAL A 235 7.69 14.69 6.38
N GLY A 236 7.33 15.29 5.27
CA GLY A 236 7.09 14.60 4.01
C GLY A 236 8.37 14.54 3.16
N VAL A 237 8.80 13.34 2.79
CA VAL A 237 10.02 13.09 2.04
C VAL A 237 9.70 12.43 0.71
N ALA A 238 10.10 13.04 -0.39
CA ALA A 238 10.10 12.41 -1.70
C ALA A 238 11.48 11.83 -2.01
N MET A 239 11.52 10.63 -2.59
CA MET A 239 12.75 10.04 -3.09
C MET A 239 13.28 10.82 -4.31
N GLN A 240 14.59 10.78 -4.54
CA GLN A 240 15.21 11.40 -5.72
C GLN A 240 14.60 10.91 -7.04
N ASN A 241 14.25 9.63 -7.10
CA ASN A 241 13.57 9.00 -8.24
C ASN A 241 12.06 9.22 -8.28
N ALA A 242 11.47 9.96 -7.32
CA ALA A 242 10.03 10.18 -7.24
C ALA A 242 9.47 10.94 -8.45
N GLU A 243 8.19 10.71 -8.74
CA GLU A 243 7.46 11.45 -9.75
C GLU A 243 7.38 12.95 -9.41
N PRO A 244 7.36 13.86 -10.42
CA PRO A 244 7.36 15.30 -10.17
C PRO A 244 6.28 15.79 -9.20
N PRO A 245 5.00 15.34 -9.26
CA PRO A 245 3.99 15.77 -8.30
C PRO A 245 4.26 15.34 -6.84
N VAL A 246 5.00 14.24 -6.66
CA VAL A 246 5.40 13.75 -5.33
C VAL A 246 6.49 14.64 -4.75
N LYS A 247 7.46 15.05 -5.59
CA LYS A 247 8.51 16.00 -5.20
C LYS A 247 7.94 17.35 -4.82
N GLU A 248 6.94 17.83 -5.57
CA GLU A 248 6.25 19.10 -5.28
C GLU A 248 5.43 19.04 -3.95
N ALA A 249 5.00 17.85 -3.55
CA ALA A 249 4.24 17.63 -2.33
C ALA A 249 5.10 17.56 -1.07
N ALA A 250 6.41 17.33 -1.22
CA ALA A 250 7.32 16.99 -0.12
C ALA A 250 7.98 18.22 0.51
N ASP A 251 8.28 18.12 1.80
CA ASP A 251 9.14 19.07 2.53
C ASP A 251 10.62 18.90 2.18
N TYR A 252 11.01 17.69 1.78
CA TYR A 252 12.38 17.35 1.43
C TYR A 252 12.41 16.32 0.29
N VAL A 253 13.32 16.53 -0.66
CA VAL A 253 13.66 15.56 -1.69
C VAL A 253 15.04 15.00 -1.38
N THR A 254 15.18 13.67 -1.30
CA THR A 254 16.49 13.04 -1.04
C THR A 254 17.47 13.30 -2.20
N VAL A 255 18.76 13.38 -1.89
CA VAL A 255 19.82 13.47 -2.90
C VAL A 255 20.04 12.10 -3.55
N ALA A 256 19.96 11.06 -2.75
CA ALA A 256 20.07 9.67 -3.17
C ALA A 256 18.70 9.09 -3.58
N ASP A 257 18.67 8.20 -4.56
CA ASP A 257 17.49 7.44 -4.95
C ASP A 257 17.30 6.17 -4.08
N ASN A 258 16.34 5.32 -4.43
CA ASN A 258 16.08 4.06 -3.76
C ASN A 258 17.21 3.01 -3.92
N ASN A 259 18.07 3.15 -4.92
CA ASN A 259 19.22 2.28 -5.13
C ASN A 259 20.47 2.71 -4.34
N HIS A 260 20.49 3.95 -3.86
CA HIS A 260 21.64 4.60 -3.22
C HIS A 260 21.30 5.13 -1.82
N ASP A 261 20.46 4.40 -1.07
CA ASP A 261 20.20 4.64 0.35
C ASP A 261 19.44 5.95 0.70
N GLY A 262 18.59 6.46 -0.20
CA GLY A 262 17.85 7.70 0.05
C GLY A 262 16.98 7.67 1.31
N VAL A 263 16.43 6.51 1.71
CA VAL A 263 15.71 6.36 2.97
C VAL A 263 16.65 6.49 4.17
N ALA A 264 17.86 5.93 4.11
CA ALA A 264 18.86 6.10 5.18
C ALA A 264 19.25 7.57 5.33
N GLU A 265 19.49 8.29 4.22
CA GLU A 265 19.73 9.74 4.20
C GLU A 265 18.65 10.51 4.94
N ALA A 266 17.37 10.20 4.65
CA ALA A 266 16.25 10.86 5.30
C ALA A 266 16.18 10.57 6.80
N ILE A 267 16.40 9.33 7.21
CA ILE A 267 16.45 8.92 8.63
C ILE A 267 17.57 9.64 9.37
N GLU A 268 18.77 9.68 8.80
CA GLU A 268 19.92 10.36 9.40
C GLU A 268 19.65 11.87 9.58
N LYS A 269 19.02 12.49 8.59
CA LYS A 269 18.73 13.93 8.61
C LYS A 269 17.67 14.33 9.64
N PHE A 270 16.62 13.52 9.81
CA PHE A 270 15.43 13.95 10.57
C PHE A 270 15.21 13.20 11.89
N ILE A 271 15.82 12.01 12.07
CA ILE A 271 15.61 11.16 13.26
C ILE A 271 16.88 11.11 14.13
N PHE A 272 18.08 11.23 13.56
CA PHE A 272 19.36 11.20 14.30
C PHE A 272 19.79 12.60 14.70
#